data_2e7f8d5e8131b1aea1bfa6209c6035ed
#
_entry.id   2e7f8d5e8131b1aea1bfa6209c6035ed
#
_cell.length_a   1.000
_cell.length_b   1.000
_cell.length_c   1.000
_cell.angle_alpha   90.00
_cell.angle_beta   90.00
_cell.angle_gamma   90.00
#
_symmetry.space_group_name_H-M   'P 1'
#
loop_
_entity.id
_entity.type
_entity.pdbx_description
1 polymer ?
#
loop_
_entity_poly.entity_id
_entity_poly.type
_entity_poly.pdbx_seq_one_letter_code
_entity_poly.pdbx_strand_id
1 'polypeptide(L)'
;MSAVQYDFDTPISRAGTHSEKYDGRARIFGTNAVQPLWVADMDFAAPPAVTAALIARAQHPIYGYTDAPDSLYAAIQHWLQSRHQWTVPREDILLTAGVIGSLHAAALAFAGPGDGVIVQPPVYFPFFSAVTRSDRRLLLNPLIEIDGHWQIDFDHLDACAADGAKALLLCSPHNPVGRVWQRDELEQTLAIARRHKLVIFSDEIHADLIYPDERHIPLATLAQPGDRIVTAMAPSKTFNLPGLGLSYLISSDPILRDDLRRVLAGLHVGNSNPFSLVAAEAAYSHGGDWLDQLMAYLRDTQTAVTELLAAELPEIRVTKAEGTYLLWLDCRGLGFSDVDLQRFLVDEAKLGLSAGTVFGQGGSGFMRLNIGAPRAEILLAMQRLLTAWQGHLLVYPRI
;
A
#
# COMPACT_ATOMS: atom_id res chain seq x y z
N MET A 1 -6.78 -30.25 -16.32
CA MET A 1 -5.70 -30.27 -15.31
C MET A 1 -6.33 -29.76 -14.03
N SER A 2 -6.12 -30.40 -12.86
CA SER A 2 -6.58 -29.85 -11.59
C SER A 2 -5.88 -28.50 -11.37
N ALA A 3 -6.62 -27.47 -10.92
CA ALA A 3 -6.03 -26.18 -10.56
C ALA A 3 -4.95 -26.41 -9.48
N VAL A 4 -3.81 -25.74 -9.63
CA VAL A 4 -2.77 -25.74 -8.59
C VAL A 4 -3.36 -25.07 -7.35
N GLN A 5 -3.29 -25.71 -6.20
CA GLN A 5 -3.69 -25.14 -4.93
C GLN A 5 -2.45 -24.61 -4.22
N TYR A 6 -2.49 -23.33 -3.79
CA TYR A 6 -1.42 -22.68 -3.05
C TYR A 6 -1.69 -22.79 -1.54
N ASP A 7 -0.61 -22.97 -0.78
CA ASP A 7 -0.68 -23.10 0.69
C ASP A 7 -0.43 -21.72 1.33
N PHE A 8 -1.46 -21.19 1.99
CA PHE A 8 -1.40 -19.97 2.79
C PHE A 8 -1.56 -20.26 4.30
N ASP A 9 -1.71 -21.51 4.70
CA ASP A 9 -1.91 -21.89 6.10
C ASP A 9 -0.61 -22.31 6.81
N THR A 10 0.38 -22.83 6.07
CA THR A 10 1.64 -23.24 6.66
C THR A 10 2.53 -22.03 7.02
N PRO A 11 2.87 -21.82 8.32
CA PRO A 11 3.74 -20.72 8.70
C PRO A 11 5.15 -20.90 8.17
N ILE A 12 5.72 -19.83 7.61
CA ILE A 12 7.11 -19.78 7.17
C ILE A 12 7.88 -18.87 8.11
N SER A 13 8.85 -19.45 8.85
CA SER A 13 9.66 -18.67 9.76
C SER A 13 10.52 -17.63 9.03
N ARG A 14 10.45 -16.39 9.47
CA ARG A 14 11.26 -15.27 8.98
C ARG A 14 12.29 -14.80 10.01
N ALA A 15 12.36 -15.44 11.17
CA ALA A 15 13.33 -15.11 12.21
C ALA A 15 14.76 -15.42 11.73
N GLY A 16 15.68 -14.50 11.96
CA GLY A 16 17.09 -14.65 11.56
C GLY A 16 17.35 -14.45 10.07
N THR A 17 16.35 -13.98 9.31
CA THR A 17 16.50 -13.65 7.87
C THR A 17 16.78 -12.16 7.62
N HIS A 18 17.03 -11.39 8.65
CA HIS A 18 17.12 -9.92 8.64
C HIS A 18 15.81 -9.25 8.19
N SER A 19 14.67 -9.95 8.37
CA SER A 19 13.35 -9.40 8.09
C SER A 19 13.08 -8.19 8.97
N GLU A 20 12.79 -7.04 8.39
CA GLU A 20 12.45 -5.83 9.15
C GLU A 20 11.24 -6.09 10.07
N LYS A 21 10.24 -6.82 9.57
CA LYS A 21 9.02 -7.17 10.30
C LYS A 21 9.31 -8.00 11.56
N TYR A 22 10.19 -9.00 11.48
CA TYR A 22 10.48 -9.94 12.56
C TYR A 22 11.72 -9.57 13.37
N ASP A 23 12.84 -9.33 12.72
CA ASP A 23 14.12 -9.08 13.40
C ASP A 23 14.23 -7.63 13.88
N GLY A 24 13.40 -6.73 13.34
CA GLY A 24 13.31 -5.33 13.77
C GLY A 24 12.47 -5.08 15.02
N ARG A 25 11.79 -6.08 15.60
CA ARG A 25 10.84 -5.92 16.72
C ARG A 25 11.42 -5.20 17.93
N ALA A 26 12.61 -5.59 18.38
CA ALA A 26 13.24 -4.95 19.54
C ALA A 26 13.51 -3.45 19.30
N ARG A 27 13.90 -3.08 18.08
CA ARG A 27 14.15 -1.69 17.70
C ARG A 27 12.87 -0.84 17.64
N ILE A 28 11.78 -1.43 17.19
CA ILE A 28 10.51 -0.72 16.96
C ILE A 28 9.61 -0.73 18.20
N PHE A 29 9.51 -1.87 18.88
CA PHE A 29 8.57 -2.08 20.00
C PHE A 29 9.27 -2.18 21.36
N GLY A 30 10.60 -2.08 21.42
CA GLY A 30 11.38 -2.27 22.65
C GLY A 30 11.47 -3.72 23.11
N THR A 31 10.88 -4.67 22.39
CA THR A 31 10.82 -6.09 22.77
C THR A 31 10.71 -6.99 21.54
N ASN A 32 11.22 -8.22 21.64
CA ASN A 32 11.02 -9.29 20.65
C ASN A 32 9.78 -10.15 20.94
N ALA A 33 9.06 -9.90 22.03
CA ALA A 33 7.96 -10.75 22.49
C ALA A 33 6.64 -10.51 21.76
N VAL A 34 6.56 -9.48 20.91
CA VAL A 34 5.34 -9.18 20.16
C VAL A 34 5.23 -10.03 18.89
N GLN A 35 3.99 -10.40 18.53
CA GLN A 35 3.67 -10.87 17.17
C GLN A 35 3.64 -9.68 16.23
N PRO A 36 4.50 -9.66 15.19
CA PRO A 36 4.64 -8.48 14.33
C PRO A 36 3.60 -8.49 13.21
N LEU A 37 2.66 -7.56 13.27
CA LEU A 37 1.59 -7.37 12.28
C LEU A 37 1.56 -5.92 11.76
N TRP A 38 2.74 -5.31 11.60
CA TRP A 38 2.92 -3.88 11.32
C TRP A 38 3.43 -3.54 9.91
N VAL A 39 4.49 -4.23 9.42
CA VAL A 39 5.04 -3.98 8.08
C VAL A 39 4.07 -4.48 7.01
N ALA A 40 3.87 -3.69 5.96
CA ALA A 40 3.04 -4.06 4.83
C ALA A 40 3.79 -4.98 3.82
N ASP A 41 4.23 -6.13 4.30
CA ASP A 41 4.59 -7.32 3.53
C ASP A 41 3.80 -8.53 4.07
N MET A 42 3.77 -9.63 3.33
CA MET A 42 3.03 -10.81 3.74
C MET A 42 3.96 -11.92 4.23
N ASP A 43 3.43 -12.85 5.02
CA ASP A 43 4.16 -14.01 5.53
C ASP A 43 3.87 -15.27 4.70
N PHE A 44 3.49 -15.09 3.44
CA PHE A 44 3.27 -16.13 2.45
C PHE A 44 4.44 -16.26 1.48
N ALA A 45 4.68 -17.47 0.98
CA ALA A 45 5.61 -17.67 -0.12
C ALA A 45 5.14 -16.90 -1.36
N ALA A 46 6.07 -16.27 -2.06
CA ALA A 46 5.79 -15.71 -3.39
C ALA A 46 5.35 -16.78 -4.38
N PRO A 47 4.71 -16.42 -5.50
CA PRO A 47 4.34 -17.40 -6.53
C PRO A 47 5.53 -18.29 -6.92
N PRO A 48 5.37 -19.62 -7.04
CA PRO A 48 6.47 -20.55 -7.32
C PRO A 48 7.26 -20.21 -8.57
N ALA A 49 6.61 -19.65 -9.60
CA ALA A 49 7.25 -19.22 -10.83
C ALA A 49 8.31 -18.12 -10.57
N VAL A 50 8.06 -17.23 -9.60
CA VAL A 50 9.02 -16.20 -9.20
C VAL A 50 10.28 -16.83 -8.60
N THR A 51 10.11 -17.77 -7.65
CA THR A 51 11.24 -18.47 -7.03
C THR A 51 12.05 -19.24 -8.09
N ALA A 52 11.40 -19.92 -9.01
CA ALA A 52 12.05 -20.63 -10.11
C ALA A 52 12.86 -19.69 -11.01
N ALA A 53 12.31 -18.53 -11.39
CA ALA A 53 12.99 -17.52 -12.20
C ALA A 53 14.23 -16.94 -11.47
N LEU A 54 14.13 -16.68 -10.16
CA LEU A 54 15.25 -16.21 -9.34
C LEU A 54 16.38 -17.22 -9.29
N ILE A 55 16.06 -18.52 -9.06
CA ILE A 55 17.03 -19.61 -9.05
C ILE A 55 17.74 -19.73 -10.42
N ALA A 56 16.97 -19.73 -11.50
CA ALA A 56 17.51 -19.79 -12.86
C ALA A 56 18.45 -18.61 -13.14
N ARG A 57 18.06 -17.39 -12.72
CA ARG A 57 18.91 -16.21 -12.88
C ARG A 57 20.20 -16.30 -12.04
N ALA A 58 20.11 -16.83 -10.82
CA ALA A 58 21.27 -17.00 -9.92
C ALA A 58 22.27 -18.02 -10.44
N GLN A 59 21.85 -19.03 -11.20
CA GLN A 59 22.73 -20.02 -11.82
C GLN A 59 23.66 -19.41 -12.89
N HIS A 60 23.31 -18.25 -13.46
CA HIS A 60 24.23 -17.49 -14.30
C HIS A 60 25.09 -16.55 -13.43
N PRO A 61 26.37 -16.83 -13.24
CA PRO A 61 27.19 -16.22 -12.16
C PRO A 61 27.71 -14.82 -12.46
N ILE A 62 27.27 -14.16 -13.56
CA ILE A 62 27.66 -12.79 -13.90
C ILE A 62 26.47 -11.86 -13.63
N TYR A 63 26.65 -10.94 -12.67
CA TYR A 63 25.64 -9.99 -12.20
C TYR A 63 25.98 -8.56 -12.68
N GLY A 64 26.16 -8.41 -13.98
CA GLY A 64 26.47 -7.13 -14.61
C GLY A 64 25.25 -6.23 -14.76
N TYR A 65 25.48 -5.04 -15.32
CA TYR A 65 24.36 -4.13 -15.69
C TYR A 65 23.41 -4.85 -16.64
N THR A 66 22.12 -4.70 -16.39
CA THR A 66 21.07 -5.43 -17.13
C THR A 66 20.00 -4.48 -17.60
N ASP A 67 19.68 -4.52 -18.88
CA ASP A 67 18.55 -3.82 -19.44
C ASP A 67 17.26 -4.62 -19.25
N ALA A 68 16.14 -3.94 -19.12
CA ALA A 68 14.84 -4.59 -19.04
C ALA A 68 14.47 -5.19 -20.40
N PRO A 69 14.13 -6.49 -20.46
CA PRO A 69 13.77 -7.15 -21.71
C PRO A 69 12.38 -6.71 -22.18
N ASP A 70 12.13 -6.78 -23.48
CA ASP A 70 10.81 -6.48 -24.07
C ASP A 70 9.72 -7.42 -23.54
N SER A 71 10.08 -8.65 -23.15
CA SER A 71 9.15 -9.61 -22.54
C SER A 71 8.59 -9.12 -21.20
N LEU A 72 9.37 -8.42 -20.37
CA LEU A 72 8.87 -7.80 -19.14
C LEU A 72 7.81 -6.73 -19.44
N TYR A 73 8.07 -5.85 -20.43
CA TYR A 73 7.08 -4.85 -20.82
C TYR A 73 5.81 -5.51 -21.36
N ALA A 74 5.95 -6.55 -22.17
CA ALA A 74 4.81 -7.31 -22.68
C ALA A 74 4.00 -7.97 -21.54
N ALA A 75 4.68 -8.51 -20.51
CA ALA A 75 4.03 -9.08 -19.33
C ALA A 75 3.25 -8.00 -18.54
N ILE A 76 3.85 -6.82 -18.33
CA ILE A 76 3.17 -5.68 -17.69
C ILE A 76 1.94 -5.24 -18.51
N GLN A 77 2.10 -5.05 -19.83
CA GLN A 77 0.99 -4.65 -20.71
C GLN A 77 -0.15 -5.67 -20.72
N HIS A 78 0.19 -6.96 -20.79
CA HIS A 78 -0.81 -8.05 -20.72
C HIS A 78 -1.54 -8.05 -19.36
N TRP A 79 -0.83 -7.85 -18.25
CA TRP A 79 -1.41 -7.76 -16.91
C TRP A 79 -2.38 -6.59 -16.80
N LEU A 80 -1.97 -5.40 -17.21
CA LEU A 80 -2.82 -4.20 -17.22
C LEU A 80 -4.07 -4.40 -18.05
N GLN A 81 -3.94 -4.99 -19.23
CA GLN A 81 -5.07 -5.26 -20.11
C GLN A 81 -6.02 -6.32 -19.53
N SER A 82 -5.49 -7.41 -19.00
CA SER A 82 -6.31 -8.54 -18.51
C SER A 82 -6.98 -8.24 -17.17
N ARG A 83 -6.28 -7.58 -16.23
CA ARG A 83 -6.78 -7.31 -14.87
C ARG A 83 -7.53 -5.99 -14.75
N HIS A 84 -7.06 -4.96 -15.45
CA HIS A 84 -7.58 -3.60 -15.32
C HIS A 84 -8.27 -3.07 -16.58
N GLN A 85 -8.33 -3.86 -17.68
CA GLN A 85 -8.90 -3.45 -18.97
C GLN A 85 -8.24 -2.16 -19.51
N TRP A 86 -6.96 -1.99 -19.22
CA TRP A 86 -6.18 -0.82 -19.54
C TRP A 86 -5.07 -1.15 -20.55
N THR A 87 -5.21 -0.63 -21.78
CA THR A 87 -4.18 -0.75 -22.82
C THR A 87 -3.17 0.37 -22.67
N VAL A 88 -1.91 0.02 -22.46
CA VAL A 88 -0.82 0.97 -22.27
C VAL A 88 0.27 0.73 -23.31
N PRO A 89 0.67 1.75 -24.11
CA PRO A 89 1.84 1.67 -24.97
C PRO A 89 3.13 1.48 -24.17
N ARG A 90 4.10 0.74 -24.74
CA ARG A 90 5.39 0.50 -24.06
C ARG A 90 6.14 1.80 -23.74
N GLU A 91 6.09 2.78 -24.61
CA GLU A 91 6.74 4.08 -24.44
C GLU A 91 6.18 4.91 -23.28
N ASP A 92 4.96 4.60 -22.82
CA ASP A 92 4.34 5.25 -21.67
C ASP A 92 4.80 4.66 -20.33
N ILE A 93 5.51 3.51 -20.36
CA ILE A 93 6.00 2.81 -19.17
C ILE A 93 7.44 3.21 -18.88
N LEU A 94 7.68 3.71 -17.65
CA LEU A 94 9.00 4.03 -17.12
C LEU A 94 9.29 3.14 -15.90
N LEU A 95 10.25 2.24 -16.00
CA LEU A 95 10.67 1.38 -14.87
C LEU A 95 11.45 2.19 -13.82
N THR A 96 11.21 1.88 -12.56
CA THR A 96 11.83 2.52 -11.40
C THR A 96 12.15 1.50 -10.30
N ALA A 97 13.00 1.90 -9.34
CA ALA A 97 13.48 1.00 -8.27
C ALA A 97 12.50 0.86 -7.09
N GLY A 98 11.33 1.53 -7.12
CA GLY A 98 10.32 1.44 -6.07
C GLY A 98 9.43 2.67 -6.03
N VAL A 99 8.17 2.49 -5.57
CA VAL A 99 7.14 3.55 -5.58
C VAL A 99 7.49 4.70 -4.61
N ILE A 100 8.12 4.42 -3.47
CA ILE A 100 8.52 5.48 -2.52
C ILE A 100 9.50 6.46 -3.18
N GLY A 101 10.53 5.94 -3.87
CA GLY A 101 11.45 6.79 -4.64
C GLY A 101 10.74 7.57 -5.73
N SER A 102 9.73 6.98 -6.34
CA SER A 102 8.90 7.62 -7.37
C SER A 102 8.01 8.72 -6.81
N LEU A 103 7.47 8.57 -5.60
CA LEU A 103 6.75 9.65 -4.88
C LEU A 103 7.64 10.87 -4.66
N HIS A 104 8.88 10.65 -4.19
CA HIS A 104 9.85 11.74 -4.01
C HIS A 104 10.22 12.39 -5.36
N ALA A 105 10.43 11.58 -6.39
CA ALA A 105 10.71 12.07 -7.74
C ALA A 105 9.53 12.90 -8.29
N ALA A 106 8.30 12.49 -8.05
CA ALA A 106 7.10 13.23 -8.48
C ALA A 106 7.00 14.59 -7.78
N ALA A 107 7.22 14.66 -6.47
CA ALA A 107 7.23 15.93 -5.74
C ALA A 107 8.31 16.88 -6.28
N LEU A 108 9.48 16.36 -6.64
CA LEU A 108 10.57 17.13 -7.24
C LEU A 108 10.29 17.56 -8.69
N ALA A 109 9.65 16.70 -9.48
CA ALA A 109 9.41 16.94 -10.90
C ALA A 109 8.24 17.90 -11.16
N PHE A 110 7.18 17.84 -10.32
CA PHE A 110 5.91 18.49 -10.62
C PHE A 110 5.64 19.75 -9.79
N ALA A 111 6.47 20.03 -8.79
CA ALA A 111 6.38 21.24 -7.97
C ALA A 111 7.77 21.85 -7.78
N GLY A 112 7.84 23.18 -7.80
CA GLY A 112 9.04 23.93 -7.45
C GLY A 112 9.20 24.11 -5.93
N PRO A 113 10.36 24.61 -5.46
CA PRO A 113 10.54 24.96 -4.05
C PRO A 113 9.46 25.94 -3.58
N GLY A 114 8.80 25.63 -2.46
CA GLY A 114 7.71 26.41 -1.89
C GLY A 114 6.33 26.21 -2.53
N ASP A 115 6.23 25.54 -3.67
CA ASP A 115 4.93 25.16 -4.27
C ASP A 115 4.19 24.14 -3.39
N GLY A 116 2.86 24.19 -3.42
CA GLY A 116 2.00 23.26 -2.70
C GLY A 116 1.92 21.88 -3.34
N VAL A 117 1.97 20.83 -2.51
CA VAL A 117 1.65 19.45 -2.90
C VAL A 117 0.62 18.91 -1.93
N ILE A 118 -0.51 18.42 -2.45
CA ILE A 118 -1.63 17.93 -1.66
C ILE A 118 -1.41 16.48 -1.28
N VAL A 119 -1.69 16.15 0.00
CA VAL A 119 -1.67 14.80 0.57
C VAL A 119 -2.94 14.59 1.39
N GLN A 120 -3.52 13.39 1.37
CA GLN A 120 -4.83 13.08 1.97
C GLN A 120 -4.71 12.14 3.19
N PRO A 121 -4.36 12.66 4.41
CA PRO A 121 -4.32 11.83 5.60
C PRO A 121 -5.73 11.36 6.06
N PRO A 122 -5.80 10.23 6.84
CA PRO A 122 -4.69 9.38 7.20
C PRO A 122 -4.16 8.63 5.99
N VAL A 123 -2.84 8.69 5.74
CA VAL A 123 -2.21 8.07 4.57
C VAL A 123 -0.82 7.55 4.91
N TYR A 124 -0.30 6.67 4.10
CA TYR A 124 1.04 6.10 4.26
C TYR A 124 2.11 7.19 4.42
N PHE A 125 2.87 7.14 5.53
CA PHE A 125 3.74 8.23 5.96
C PHE A 125 4.80 8.72 4.96
N PRO A 126 5.31 7.92 3.98
CA PRO A 126 6.21 8.44 2.96
C PRO A 126 5.61 9.52 2.07
N PHE A 127 4.28 9.64 1.97
CA PHE A 127 3.63 10.74 1.26
C PHE A 127 4.00 12.09 1.89
N PHE A 128 4.02 12.18 3.22
CA PHE A 128 4.45 13.41 3.92
C PHE A 128 5.93 13.71 3.66
N SER A 129 6.79 12.69 3.79
CA SER A 129 8.22 12.88 3.62
C SER A 129 8.60 13.21 2.18
N ALA A 130 7.87 12.73 1.18
CA ALA A 130 8.09 13.09 -0.22
C ALA A 130 7.93 14.60 -0.46
N VAL A 131 6.99 15.22 0.25
CA VAL A 131 6.75 16.67 0.16
C VAL A 131 7.73 17.45 1.05
N THR A 132 7.79 17.12 2.35
CA THR A 132 8.52 17.92 3.33
C THR A 132 10.05 17.85 3.17
N ARG A 133 10.60 16.72 2.69
CA ARG A 133 12.05 16.57 2.43
C ARG A 133 12.49 17.14 1.08
N SER A 134 11.58 17.64 0.29
CA SER A 134 11.84 18.22 -1.04
C SER A 134 11.66 19.74 -1.08
N ASP A 135 11.53 20.41 0.06
CA ASP A 135 11.26 21.86 0.18
C ASP A 135 9.95 22.30 -0.50
N ARG A 136 8.97 21.41 -0.59
CA ARG A 136 7.61 21.71 -1.07
C ARG A 136 6.70 21.96 0.13
N ARG A 137 5.70 22.78 -0.06
CA ARG A 137 4.69 23.09 0.96
C ARG A 137 3.68 21.94 1.02
N LEU A 138 3.60 21.28 2.16
CA LEU A 138 2.63 20.23 2.40
C LEU A 138 1.24 20.84 2.61
N LEU A 139 0.30 20.52 1.73
CA LEU A 139 -1.12 20.85 1.85
C LEU A 139 -1.87 19.58 2.23
N LEU A 140 -2.53 19.63 3.39
CA LEU A 140 -3.29 18.47 3.87
C LEU A 140 -4.75 18.63 3.46
N ASN A 141 -5.29 17.62 2.79
CA ASN A 141 -6.72 17.42 2.57
C ASN A 141 -7.14 16.16 3.34
N PRO A 142 -7.44 16.26 4.65
CA PRO A 142 -7.80 15.10 5.45
C PRO A 142 -9.05 14.44 4.91
N LEU A 143 -9.03 13.10 4.89
CA LEU A 143 -10.25 12.33 4.67
C LEU A 143 -11.22 12.56 5.84
N ILE A 144 -12.50 12.48 5.55
CA ILE A 144 -13.58 12.54 6.55
C ILE A 144 -14.17 11.15 6.78
N GLU A 145 -14.42 10.82 8.04
CA GLU A 145 -15.09 9.59 8.42
C GLU A 145 -16.58 9.87 8.68
N ILE A 146 -17.45 9.18 7.95
CA ILE A 146 -18.91 9.24 8.15
C ILE A 146 -19.39 7.81 8.35
N ASP A 147 -19.90 7.52 9.54
CA ASP A 147 -20.43 6.19 9.91
C ASP A 147 -19.45 5.02 9.63
N GLY A 148 -18.16 5.23 9.88
CA GLY A 148 -17.09 4.25 9.65
C GLY A 148 -16.62 4.15 8.19
N HIS A 149 -17.15 5.00 7.31
CA HIS A 149 -16.76 5.07 5.91
C HIS A 149 -15.92 6.32 5.64
N TRP A 150 -14.72 6.14 5.09
CA TRP A 150 -13.80 7.22 4.80
C TRP A 150 -14.03 7.81 3.40
N GLN A 151 -14.05 9.11 3.29
CA GLN A 151 -14.40 9.84 2.06
C GLN A 151 -13.43 11.00 1.82
N ILE A 152 -13.29 11.41 0.57
CA ILE A 152 -12.57 12.64 0.21
C ILE A 152 -13.46 13.83 0.52
N ASP A 153 -12.92 14.82 1.25
CA ASP A 153 -13.54 16.14 1.38
C ASP A 153 -13.21 16.94 0.12
N PHE A 154 -14.12 16.93 -0.85
CA PHE A 154 -13.93 17.57 -2.14
C PHE A 154 -13.94 19.10 -2.08
N ASP A 155 -14.74 19.68 -1.17
CA ASP A 155 -14.76 21.15 -0.98
C ASP A 155 -13.41 21.61 -0.42
N HIS A 156 -12.86 20.87 0.54
CA HIS A 156 -11.55 21.16 1.08
C HIS A 156 -10.43 20.83 0.09
N LEU A 157 -10.58 19.79 -0.74
CA LEU A 157 -9.62 19.50 -1.82
C LEU A 157 -9.53 20.66 -2.83
N ASP A 158 -10.68 21.20 -3.22
CA ASP A 158 -10.74 22.36 -4.12
C ASP A 158 -10.08 23.60 -3.49
N ALA A 159 -10.30 23.83 -2.19
CA ALA A 159 -9.65 24.91 -1.45
C ALA A 159 -8.12 24.72 -1.38
N CYS A 160 -7.64 23.51 -1.11
CA CYS A 160 -6.21 23.19 -1.14
C CYS A 160 -5.60 23.42 -2.53
N ALA A 161 -6.33 23.05 -3.58
CA ALA A 161 -5.90 23.25 -4.96
C ALA A 161 -5.80 24.74 -5.31
N ALA A 162 -6.75 25.55 -4.86
CA ALA A 162 -6.77 27.00 -5.03
C ALA A 162 -5.64 27.70 -4.24
N ASP A 163 -5.14 27.10 -3.14
CA ASP A 163 -4.04 27.64 -2.31
C ASP A 163 -2.65 27.37 -2.94
N GLY A 164 -2.56 27.33 -4.25
CA GLY A 164 -1.30 27.26 -5.00
C GLY A 164 -0.68 25.87 -5.08
N ALA A 165 -1.47 24.81 -4.95
CA ALA A 165 -1.01 23.46 -5.22
C ALA A 165 -0.58 23.28 -6.69
N LYS A 166 0.44 22.45 -6.92
CA LYS A 166 0.90 22.03 -8.26
C LYS A 166 0.67 20.54 -8.50
N ALA A 167 0.63 19.76 -7.44
CA ALA A 167 0.40 18.32 -7.54
C ALA A 167 -0.49 17.80 -6.41
N LEU A 168 -1.19 16.71 -6.71
CA LEU A 168 -1.87 15.84 -5.75
C LEU A 168 -1.16 14.49 -5.75
N LEU A 169 -0.75 14.01 -4.59
CA LEU A 169 -0.31 12.62 -4.38
C LEU A 169 -1.53 11.83 -3.91
N LEU A 170 -2.15 11.10 -4.83
CA LEU A 170 -3.33 10.28 -4.56
C LEU A 170 -2.90 8.85 -4.20
N CYS A 171 -3.48 8.26 -3.16
CA CYS A 171 -3.33 6.85 -2.80
C CYS A 171 -4.59 6.07 -3.22
N SER A 172 -4.48 5.09 -4.12
CA SER A 172 -5.63 4.39 -4.72
C SER A 172 -5.28 2.94 -5.10
N PRO A 173 -5.72 1.92 -4.36
CA PRO A 173 -6.47 1.93 -3.10
C PRO A 173 -5.76 2.63 -1.94
N HIS A 174 -6.56 3.19 -1.01
CA HIS A 174 -6.04 4.08 0.02
C HIS A 174 -5.61 3.33 1.29
N ASN A 175 -4.32 3.32 1.57
CA ASN A 175 -3.73 2.80 2.79
C ASN A 175 -3.54 3.96 3.81
N PRO A 176 -4.10 3.90 5.04
CA PRO A 176 -4.44 2.67 5.78
C PRO A 176 -5.94 2.29 5.78
N VAL A 177 -6.83 3.14 5.30
CA VAL A 177 -8.28 3.00 5.48
C VAL A 177 -8.92 1.92 4.61
N GLY A 178 -8.19 1.38 3.62
CA GLY A 178 -8.64 0.27 2.79
C GLY A 178 -9.69 0.65 1.72
N ARG A 179 -9.88 1.96 1.42
CA ARG A 179 -10.83 2.42 0.41
C ARG A 179 -10.37 2.12 -1.01
N VAL A 180 -11.31 1.70 -1.83
CA VAL A 180 -11.21 1.64 -3.30
C VAL A 180 -12.09 2.74 -3.87
N TRP A 181 -11.45 3.82 -4.38
CA TRP A 181 -12.20 4.98 -4.84
C TRP A 181 -13.14 4.63 -5.99
N GLN A 182 -14.39 5.05 -5.87
CA GLN A 182 -15.40 4.82 -6.87
C GLN A 182 -15.26 5.79 -8.05
N ARG A 183 -15.91 5.47 -9.16
CA ARG A 183 -15.81 6.27 -10.40
C ARG A 183 -16.14 7.74 -10.20
N ASP A 184 -17.21 8.04 -9.48
CA ASP A 184 -17.67 9.42 -9.22
C ASP A 184 -16.66 10.20 -8.34
N GLU A 185 -16.04 9.54 -7.35
CA GLU A 185 -14.99 10.13 -6.52
C GLU A 185 -13.73 10.46 -7.37
N LEU A 186 -13.35 9.54 -8.26
CA LEU A 186 -12.22 9.74 -9.17
C LEU A 186 -12.49 10.84 -10.21
N GLU A 187 -13.70 10.88 -10.78
CA GLU A 187 -14.12 11.90 -11.73
C GLU A 187 -14.18 13.30 -11.08
N GLN A 188 -14.65 13.42 -9.84
CA GLN A 188 -14.61 14.67 -9.06
C GLN A 188 -13.17 15.11 -8.79
N THR A 189 -12.29 14.18 -8.41
CA THR A 189 -10.85 14.46 -8.23
C THR A 189 -10.23 15.01 -9.50
N LEU A 190 -10.50 14.37 -10.65
CA LEU A 190 -10.04 14.84 -11.96
C LEU A 190 -10.61 16.21 -12.32
N ALA A 191 -11.88 16.48 -12.03
CA ALA A 191 -12.51 17.76 -12.30
C ALA A 191 -11.82 18.91 -11.54
N ILE A 192 -11.48 18.70 -10.27
CA ILE A 192 -10.72 19.66 -9.47
C ILE A 192 -9.30 19.83 -10.03
N ALA A 193 -8.63 18.71 -10.35
CA ALA A 193 -7.29 18.76 -10.92
C ALA A 193 -7.24 19.56 -12.25
N ARG A 194 -8.22 19.39 -13.12
CA ARG A 194 -8.36 20.16 -14.37
C ARG A 194 -8.54 21.65 -14.11
N ARG A 195 -9.43 22.01 -13.18
CA ARG A 195 -9.73 23.39 -12.82
C ARG A 195 -8.49 24.14 -12.36
N HIS A 196 -7.66 23.49 -11.55
CA HIS A 196 -6.46 24.07 -10.96
C HIS A 196 -5.15 23.68 -11.67
N LYS A 197 -5.23 22.91 -12.75
CA LYS A 197 -4.08 22.44 -13.56
C LYS A 197 -3.06 21.62 -12.74
N LEU A 198 -3.56 20.81 -11.82
CA LEU A 198 -2.72 19.93 -11.00
C LEU A 198 -2.17 18.78 -11.83
N VAL A 199 -0.96 18.31 -11.47
CA VAL A 199 -0.51 16.98 -11.82
C VAL A 199 -1.00 16.01 -10.74
N ILE A 200 -1.62 14.90 -11.13
CA ILE A 200 -1.93 13.83 -10.19
C ILE A 200 -0.88 12.72 -10.32
N PHE A 201 -0.19 12.46 -9.22
CA PHE A 201 0.56 11.21 -9.05
C PHE A 201 -0.32 10.23 -8.30
N SER A 202 -0.83 9.23 -9.01
CA SER A 202 -1.69 8.18 -8.46
C SER A 202 -0.84 6.97 -8.07
N ASP A 203 -0.67 6.77 -6.77
CA ASP A 203 -0.03 5.56 -6.23
C ASP A 203 -1.06 4.43 -6.20
N GLU A 204 -0.97 3.54 -7.19
CA GLU A 204 -1.87 2.41 -7.39
C GLU A 204 -1.18 1.07 -7.08
N ILE A 205 -0.19 1.08 -6.16
CA ILE A 205 0.58 -0.11 -5.77
C ILE A 205 -0.28 -1.25 -5.21
N HIS A 206 -1.49 -0.94 -4.72
CA HIS A 206 -2.45 -1.91 -4.19
C HIS A 206 -3.56 -2.28 -5.20
N ALA A 207 -3.48 -1.84 -6.45
CA ALA A 207 -4.52 -1.99 -7.47
C ALA A 207 -5.03 -3.43 -7.69
N ASP A 208 -4.17 -4.43 -7.49
CA ASP A 208 -4.49 -5.84 -7.68
C ASP A 208 -5.11 -6.51 -6.42
N LEU A 209 -5.03 -5.84 -5.26
CA LEU A 209 -5.44 -6.38 -3.97
C LEU A 209 -6.85 -5.88 -3.61
N ILE A 210 -7.83 -6.28 -4.41
CA ILE A 210 -9.21 -5.80 -4.34
C ILE A 210 -10.13 -6.95 -3.96
N TYR A 211 -11.01 -6.72 -3.00
CA TYR A 211 -12.00 -7.73 -2.61
C TYR A 211 -13.09 -7.87 -3.69
N PRO A 212 -13.68 -9.06 -3.86
CA PRO A 212 -14.50 -9.38 -5.03
C PRO A 212 -15.74 -8.51 -5.27
N ASP A 213 -16.24 -7.84 -4.23
CA ASP A 213 -17.41 -6.95 -4.36
C ASP A 213 -17.05 -5.54 -4.85
N GLU A 214 -15.75 -5.28 -5.00
CA GLU A 214 -15.20 -3.98 -5.38
C GLU A 214 -14.39 -4.09 -6.68
N ARG A 215 -14.16 -2.97 -7.33
CA ARG A 215 -13.36 -2.91 -8.54
C ARG A 215 -12.45 -1.69 -8.54
N HIS A 216 -11.16 -1.93 -8.63
CA HIS A 216 -10.21 -0.84 -8.88
C HIS A 216 -10.38 -0.27 -10.29
N ILE A 217 -10.40 1.04 -10.39
CA ILE A 217 -10.42 1.78 -11.64
C ILE A 217 -9.10 2.56 -11.72
N PRO A 218 -8.15 2.19 -12.58
CA PRO A 218 -6.96 3.01 -12.76
C PRO A 218 -7.36 4.44 -13.17
N LEU A 219 -6.88 5.43 -12.43
CA LEU A 219 -7.30 6.82 -12.62
C LEU A 219 -7.11 7.28 -14.07
N ALA A 220 -6.00 6.87 -14.68
CA ALA A 220 -5.66 7.23 -16.05
C ALA A 220 -6.68 6.72 -17.12
N THR A 221 -7.51 5.70 -16.78
CA THR A 221 -8.56 5.22 -17.70
C THR A 221 -9.77 6.17 -17.79
N LEU A 222 -9.87 7.12 -16.85
CA LEU A 222 -10.89 8.17 -16.83
C LEU A 222 -10.37 9.51 -17.39
N ALA A 223 -9.10 9.53 -17.83
CA ALA A 223 -8.45 10.74 -18.31
C ALA A 223 -9.11 11.30 -19.57
N GLN A 224 -9.16 12.63 -19.63
CA GLN A 224 -9.52 13.40 -20.81
C GLN A 224 -8.29 14.05 -21.42
N PRO A 225 -8.33 14.49 -22.69
CA PRO A 225 -7.23 15.23 -23.29
C PRO A 225 -6.82 16.44 -22.44
N GLY A 226 -5.54 16.52 -22.11
CA GLY A 226 -5.00 17.58 -21.24
C GLY A 226 -4.90 17.25 -19.76
N ASP A 227 -5.42 16.11 -19.31
CA ASP A 227 -5.20 15.63 -17.94
C ASP A 227 -3.74 15.23 -17.74
N ARG A 228 -3.19 15.63 -16.60
CA ARG A 228 -1.80 15.42 -16.25
C ARG A 228 -1.70 14.35 -15.16
N ILE A 229 -1.59 13.08 -15.57
CA ILE A 229 -1.61 11.93 -14.67
C ILE A 229 -0.35 11.10 -14.82
N VAL A 230 0.21 10.67 -13.69
CA VAL A 230 1.22 9.62 -13.60
C VAL A 230 0.69 8.56 -12.65
N THR A 231 0.54 7.34 -13.13
CA THR A 231 0.16 6.18 -12.30
C THR A 231 1.40 5.40 -11.92
N ALA A 232 1.56 5.09 -10.64
CA ALA A 232 2.63 4.26 -10.10
C ALA A 232 2.11 2.89 -9.70
N MET A 233 2.71 1.83 -10.22
CA MET A 233 2.36 0.44 -9.91
C MET A 233 3.60 -0.41 -9.67
N ALA A 234 3.43 -1.55 -9.00
CA ALA A 234 4.52 -2.48 -8.72
C ALA A 234 4.01 -3.90 -8.44
N PRO A 235 4.79 -4.95 -8.75
CA PRO A 235 4.45 -6.32 -8.36
C PRO A 235 4.65 -6.59 -6.86
N SER A 236 5.25 -5.64 -6.15
CA SER A 236 5.76 -5.83 -4.80
C SER A 236 4.68 -6.13 -3.76
N LYS A 237 3.53 -5.48 -3.82
CA LYS A 237 2.41 -5.74 -2.92
C LYS A 237 1.56 -6.90 -3.39
N THR A 238 1.29 -6.95 -4.68
CA THR A 238 0.51 -7.99 -5.33
C THR A 238 1.07 -9.39 -5.09
N PHE A 239 2.38 -9.56 -5.24
CA PHE A 239 3.05 -10.88 -5.20
C PHE A 239 4.03 -11.04 -4.04
N ASN A 240 3.98 -10.17 -3.04
CA ASN A 240 4.87 -10.21 -1.87
C ASN A 240 6.36 -10.13 -2.22
N LEU A 241 6.76 -9.17 -3.07
CA LEU A 241 8.12 -8.98 -3.57
C LEU A 241 8.77 -7.63 -3.16
N PRO A 242 8.46 -7.01 -2.00
CA PRO A 242 8.93 -5.65 -1.72
C PRO A 242 10.47 -5.56 -1.62
N GLY A 243 11.15 -6.63 -1.22
CA GLY A 243 12.60 -6.70 -1.13
C GLY A 243 13.34 -6.70 -2.47
N LEU A 244 12.63 -6.90 -3.60
CA LEU A 244 13.24 -6.95 -4.93
C LEU A 244 13.25 -5.60 -5.66
N GLY A 245 12.53 -4.59 -5.14
CA GLY A 245 12.71 -3.20 -5.52
C GLY A 245 12.46 -2.90 -7.01
N LEU A 246 11.31 -3.30 -7.58
CA LEU A 246 10.88 -2.88 -8.90
C LEU A 246 9.50 -2.24 -8.85
N SER A 247 9.33 -1.14 -9.56
CA SER A 247 8.05 -0.48 -9.84
C SER A 247 8.07 0.13 -11.24
N TYR A 248 6.95 0.63 -11.68
CA TYR A 248 6.86 1.35 -12.94
C TYR A 248 5.87 2.50 -12.84
N LEU A 249 6.15 3.54 -13.62
CA LEU A 249 5.32 4.71 -13.79
C LEU A 249 4.71 4.69 -15.17
N ILE A 250 3.46 5.08 -15.28
CA ILE A 250 2.72 5.14 -16.54
C ILE A 250 2.17 6.55 -16.72
N SER A 251 2.45 7.15 -17.86
CA SER A 251 1.83 8.41 -18.25
C SER A 251 1.77 8.51 -19.78
N SER A 252 0.65 8.91 -20.34
CA SER A 252 0.51 9.22 -21.77
C SER A 252 1.12 10.60 -22.13
N ASP A 253 1.38 11.46 -21.12
CA ASP A 253 2.00 12.76 -21.32
C ASP A 253 3.53 12.61 -21.39
N PRO A 254 4.17 12.84 -22.57
CA PRO A 254 5.62 12.73 -22.71
C PRO A 254 6.39 13.76 -21.87
N ILE A 255 5.80 14.92 -21.59
CA ILE A 255 6.44 15.97 -20.79
C ILE A 255 6.60 15.48 -19.36
N LEU A 256 5.56 14.89 -18.77
CA LEU A 256 5.63 14.34 -17.41
C LEU A 256 6.64 13.19 -17.33
N ARG A 257 6.70 12.34 -18.36
CA ARG A 257 7.70 11.26 -18.40
C ARG A 257 9.13 11.80 -18.46
N ASP A 258 9.37 12.84 -19.25
CA ASP A 258 10.70 13.45 -19.38
C ASP A 258 11.13 14.20 -18.13
N ASP A 259 10.20 14.88 -17.45
CA ASP A 259 10.45 15.52 -16.16
C ASP A 259 10.83 14.48 -15.10
N LEU A 260 10.11 13.35 -15.02
CA LEU A 260 10.46 12.24 -14.13
C LEU A 260 11.80 11.61 -14.48
N ARG A 261 12.07 11.32 -15.77
CA ARG A 261 13.37 10.79 -16.22
C ARG A 261 14.52 11.70 -15.81
N ARG A 262 14.36 13.01 -15.94
CA ARG A 262 15.39 13.98 -15.55
C ARG A 262 15.70 13.92 -14.06
N VAL A 263 14.67 13.87 -13.21
CA VAL A 263 14.83 13.76 -11.75
C VAL A 263 15.47 12.41 -11.38
N LEU A 264 14.94 11.30 -11.88
CA LEU A 264 15.45 9.96 -11.59
C LEU A 264 16.90 9.77 -12.05
N ALA A 265 17.25 10.28 -13.23
CA ALA A 265 18.61 10.26 -13.73
C ALA A 265 19.55 11.10 -12.87
N GLY A 266 19.12 12.28 -12.42
CA GLY A 266 19.89 13.13 -11.51
C GLY A 266 20.16 12.49 -10.15
N LEU A 267 19.29 11.61 -9.70
CA LEU A 267 19.41 10.86 -8.44
C LEU A 267 20.10 9.50 -8.62
N HIS A 268 20.36 9.07 -9.84
CA HIS A 268 20.85 7.72 -10.19
C HIS A 268 20.00 6.57 -9.63
N VAL A 269 18.68 6.76 -9.54
CA VAL A 269 17.73 5.77 -8.96
C VAL A 269 16.88 5.05 -10.02
N GLY A 270 17.34 4.98 -11.26
CA GLY A 270 16.58 4.40 -12.38
C GLY A 270 16.84 2.94 -12.68
N ASN A 271 17.88 2.31 -12.12
CA ASN A 271 18.31 0.98 -12.54
C ASN A 271 17.79 -0.11 -11.61
N SER A 272 17.01 -1.04 -12.19
CA SER A 272 16.60 -2.27 -11.52
C SER A 272 17.71 -3.31 -11.57
N ASN A 273 17.83 -4.14 -10.54
CA ASN A 273 18.78 -5.24 -10.57
C ASN A 273 18.22 -6.43 -11.37
N PRO A 274 19.07 -7.35 -11.87
CA PRO A 274 18.63 -8.44 -12.74
C PRO A 274 17.61 -9.38 -12.08
N PHE A 275 17.64 -9.52 -10.75
CA PHE A 275 16.67 -10.35 -10.02
C PHE A 275 15.29 -9.69 -9.95
N SER A 276 15.23 -8.38 -9.82
CA SER A 276 13.96 -7.64 -9.86
C SER A 276 13.24 -7.83 -11.19
N LEU A 277 13.98 -7.77 -12.30
CA LEU A 277 13.41 -7.88 -13.65
C LEU A 277 12.80 -9.26 -13.88
N VAL A 278 13.56 -10.33 -13.62
CA VAL A 278 13.06 -11.70 -13.84
C VAL A 278 11.92 -12.07 -12.88
N ALA A 279 11.97 -11.56 -11.64
CA ALA A 279 10.92 -11.79 -10.66
C ALA A 279 9.60 -11.11 -11.07
N ALA A 280 9.66 -9.86 -11.53
CA ALA A 280 8.49 -9.12 -11.98
C ALA A 280 7.87 -9.75 -13.24
N GLU A 281 8.70 -10.15 -14.21
CA GLU A 281 8.24 -10.83 -15.42
C GLU A 281 7.54 -12.14 -15.09
N ALA A 282 8.14 -12.98 -14.24
CA ALA A 282 7.54 -14.24 -13.82
C ALA A 282 6.24 -14.04 -13.02
N ALA A 283 6.20 -13.02 -12.16
CA ALA A 283 5.03 -12.69 -11.36
C ALA A 283 3.84 -12.28 -12.24
N TYR A 284 4.03 -11.34 -13.15
CA TYR A 284 2.97 -10.89 -14.06
C TYR A 284 2.56 -11.94 -15.08
N SER A 285 3.49 -12.78 -15.53
CA SER A 285 3.20 -13.83 -16.52
C SER A 285 2.48 -15.04 -15.92
N HIS A 286 2.72 -15.36 -14.64
CA HIS A 286 2.31 -16.66 -14.07
C HIS A 286 1.67 -16.54 -12.67
N GLY A 287 1.56 -15.35 -12.09
CA GLY A 287 1.08 -15.15 -10.72
C GLY A 287 -0.44 -15.00 -10.59
N GLY A 288 -1.20 -15.04 -11.70
CA GLY A 288 -2.64 -14.74 -11.70
C GLY A 288 -3.44 -15.63 -10.77
N ASP A 289 -3.33 -16.94 -10.93
CA ASP A 289 -4.07 -17.92 -10.10
C ASP A 289 -3.66 -17.88 -8.63
N TRP A 290 -2.38 -17.57 -8.36
CA TRP A 290 -1.89 -17.38 -7.00
C TRP A 290 -2.55 -16.17 -6.33
N LEU A 291 -2.64 -15.05 -7.05
CA LEU A 291 -3.31 -13.83 -6.57
C LEU A 291 -4.79 -14.08 -6.30
N ASP A 292 -5.50 -14.75 -7.21
CA ASP A 292 -6.93 -15.01 -7.06
C ASP A 292 -7.22 -15.85 -5.80
N GLN A 293 -6.39 -16.88 -5.53
CA GLN A 293 -6.49 -17.68 -4.33
C GLN A 293 -6.08 -16.90 -3.07
N LEU A 294 -5.04 -16.05 -3.16
CA LEU A 294 -4.66 -15.16 -2.07
C LEU A 294 -5.80 -14.22 -1.68
N MET A 295 -6.45 -13.60 -2.65
CA MET A 295 -7.54 -12.66 -2.37
C MET A 295 -8.75 -13.35 -1.73
N ALA A 296 -9.07 -14.57 -2.15
CA ALA A 296 -10.09 -15.38 -1.48
C ALA A 296 -9.71 -15.68 -0.02
N TYR A 297 -8.47 -16.09 0.22
CA TYR A 297 -7.95 -16.37 1.56
C TYR A 297 -7.96 -15.14 2.47
N LEU A 298 -7.53 -13.98 1.95
CA LEU A 298 -7.53 -12.71 2.68
C LEU A 298 -8.95 -12.23 3.01
N ARG A 299 -9.91 -12.42 2.09
CA ARG A 299 -11.32 -12.10 2.36
C ARG A 299 -11.85 -12.89 3.54
N ASP A 300 -11.64 -14.22 3.53
CA ASP A 300 -12.11 -15.07 4.62
C ASP A 300 -11.43 -14.69 5.95
N THR A 301 -10.14 -14.30 5.91
CA THR A 301 -9.40 -13.85 7.10
C THR A 301 -9.95 -12.52 7.61
N GLN A 302 -10.23 -11.56 6.73
CA GLN A 302 -10.87 -10.27 7.08
C GLN A 302 -12.24 -10.52 7.74
N THR A 303 -13.08 -11.36 7.12
CA THR A 303 -14.41 -11.69 7.66
C THR A 303 -14.30 -12.27 9.06
N ALA A 304 -13.42 -13.28 9.25
CA ALA A 304 -13.24 -13.92 10.55
C ALA A 304 -12.75 -12.95 11.64
N VAL A 305 -11.82 -12.03 11.31
CA VAL A 305 -11.35 -11.00 12.24
C VAL A 305 -12.47 -10.01 12.59
N THR A 306 -13.23 -9.57 11.58
CA THR A 306 -14.33 -8.60 11.77
C THR A 306 -15.43 -9.19 12.63
N GLU A 307 -15.86 -10.42 12.35
CA GLU A 307 -16.90 -11.11 13.13
C GLU A 307 -16.45 -11.38 14.56
N LEU A 308 -15.21 -11.84 14.75
CA LEU A 308 -14.66 -12.09 16.08
C LEU A 308 -14.63 -10.82 16.94
N LEU A 309 -14.10 -9.72 16.40
CA LEU A 309 -14.04 -8.45 17.13
C LEU A 309 -15.45 -7.88 17.38
N ALA A 310 -16.35 -7.95 16.42
CA ALA A 310 -17.73 -7.48 16.60
C ALA A 310 -18.48 -8.26 17.70
N ALA A 311 -18.23 -9.56 17.83
CA ALA A 311 -18.88 -10.41 18.82
C ALA A 311 -18.26 -10.27 20.24
N GLU A 312 -16.92 -10.22 20.32
CA GLU A 312 -16.21 -10.38 21.60
C GLU A 312 -15.54 -9.09 22.12
N LEU A 313 -15.34 -8.09 21.25
CA LEU A 313 -14.70 -6.81 21.60
C LEU A 313 -15.28 -5.64 20.76
N PRO A 314 -16.58 -5.33 20.90
CA PRO A 314 -17.27 -4.33 20.08
C PRO A 314 -16.73 -2.89 20.29
N GLU A 315 -15.91 -2.66 21.30
CA GLU A 315 -15.16 -1.42 21.50
C GLU A 315 -14.12 -1.14 20.40
N ILE A 316 -13.68 -2.19 19.68
CA ILE A 316 -12.84 -2.06 18.49
C ILE A 316 -13.71 -2.31 17.26
N ARG A 317 -13.82 -1.30 16.40
CA ARG A 317 -14.53 -1.44 15.13
C ARG A 317 -13.53 -1.59 14.00
N VAL A 318 -13.75 -2.58 13.14
CA VAL A 318 -12.96 -2.75 11.92
C VAL A 318 -13.58 -1.90 10.82
N THR A 319 -12.81 -0.93 10.29
CA THR A 319 -13.23 -0.22 9.08
C THR A 319 -13.38 -1.23 7.94
N LYS A 320 -14.48 -1.18 7.20
CA LYS A 320 -14.68 -2.05 6.03
C LYS A 320 -13.57 -1.80 5.03
N ALA A 321 -12.64 -2.73 4.90
CA ALA A 321 -11.64 -2.67 3.85
C ALA A 321 -12.22 -3.20 2.53
N GLU A 322 -12.12 -2.40 1.49
CA GLU A 322 -12.56 -2.70 0.12
C GLU A 322 -11.42 -3.33 -0.69
N GLY A 323 -10.19 -3.13 -0.22
CA GLY A 323 -8.96 -3.69 -0.78
C GLY A 323 -7.82 -3.74 0.23
N THR A 324 -6.67 -4.21 -0.20
CA THR A 324 -5.44 -4.43 0.56
C THR A 324 -5.52 -5.62 1.55
N TYR A 325 -4.41 -5.92 2.21
CA TYR A 325 -4.35 -6.88 3.35
C TYR A 325 -4.10 -6.14 4.68
N LEU A 326 -4.54 -4.87 4.74
CA LEU A 326 -4.32 -3.98 5.88
C LEU A 326 -5.69 -3.55 6.41
N LEU A 327 -5.97 -3.88 7.67
CA LEU A 327 -7.21 -3.50 8.32
C LEU A 327 -6.97 -2.27 9.20
N TRP A 328 -7.88 -1.32 9.15
CA TRP A 328 -7.88 -0.13 9.97
C TRP A 328 -8.83 -0.31 11.14
N LEU A 329 -8.27 -0.42 12.34
CA LEU A 329 -8.99 -0.70 13.58
C LEU A 329 -9.27 0.61 14.31
N ASP A 330 -10.54 0.96 14.48
CA ASP A 330 -10.97 2.04 15.37
C ASP A 330 -10.97 1.54 16.82
N CYS A 331 -9.94 1.92 17.56
CA CYS A 331 -9.76 1.55 18.95
C CYS A 331 -10.24 2.65 19.93
N ARG A 332 -10.87 3.71 19.45
CA ARG A 332 -11.34 4.83 20.28
C ARG A 332 -12.31 4.37 21.38
N GLY A 333 -13.08 3.33 21.11
CA GLY A 333 -13.98 2.70 22.08
C GLY A 333 -13.29 2.10 23.29
N LEU A 334 -11.98 1.79 23.24
CA LEU A 334 -11.22 1.33 24.43
C LEU A 334 -10.95 2.44 25.44
N GLY A 335 -11.00 3.72 25.04
CA GLY A 335 -10.84 4.88 25.91
C GLY A 335 -9.38 5.19 26.27
N PHE A 336 -8.41 4.60 25.58
CA PHE A 336 -6.98 4.86 25.78
C PHE A 336 -6.52 6.14 25.07
N SER A 337 -5.47 6.78 25.62
CA SER A 337 -4.63 7.67 24.81
C SER A 337 -3.83 6.87 23.78
N ASP A 338 -3.31 7.52 22.72
CA ASP A 338 -2.46 6.83 21.71
C ASP A 338 -1.26 6.12 22.34
N VAL A 339 -0.65 6.73 23.36
CA VAL A 339 0.50 6.14 24.09
C VAL A 339 0.09 4.92 24.91
N ASP A 340 -1.04 5.00 25.60
CA ASP A 340 -1.53 3.88 26.43
C ASP A 340 -2.07 2.75 25.56
N LEU A 341 -2.71 3.06 24.41
CA LEU A 341 -3.12 2.08 23.43
C LEU A 341 -1.93 1.28 22.90
N GLN A 342 -0.85 1.96 22.53
CA GLN A 342 0.36 1.29 22.06
C GLN A 342 1.00 0.44 23.16
N ARG A 343 1.07 0.96 24.40
CA ARG A 343 1.59 0.21 25.56
C ARG A 343 0.74 -1.03 25.83
N PHE A 344 -0.57 -0.92 25.88
CA PHE A 344 -1.49 -2.04 26.05
C PHE A 344 -1.26 -3.13 25.01
N LEU A 345 -1.17 -2.75 23.73
CA LEU A 345 -0.96 -3.71 22.63
C LEU A 345 0.39 -4.42 22.76
N VAL A 346 1.46 -3.69 23.08
CA VAL A 346 2.82 -4.26 23.17
C VAL A 346 2.99 -5.07 24.45
N ASP A 347 2.61 -4.50 25.61
CA ASP A 347 2.95 -5.06 26.91
C ASP A 347 1.95 -6.09 27.41
N GLU A 348 0.66 -5.93 27.09
CA GLU A 348 -0.39 -6.83 27.56
C GLU A 348 -0.80 -7.81 26.45
N ALA A 349 -1.23 -7.32 25.29
CA ALA A 349 -1.68 -8.16 24.19
C ALA A 349 -0.54 -8.86 23.42
N LYS A 350 0.71 -8.40 23.56
CA LYS A 350 1.89 -8.90 22.83
C LYS A 350 1.74 -8.80 21.31
N LEU A 351 1.18 -7.68 20.85
CA LEU A 351 0.96 -7.38 19.44
C LEU A 351 1.77 -6.15 19.00
N GLY A 352 2.47 -6.29 17.88
CA GLY A 352 3.17 -5.19 17.23
C GLY A 352 2.37 -4.71 16.00
N LEU A 353 1.52 -3.68 16.17
CA LEU A 353 0.73 -3.04 15.12
C LEU A 353 1.33 -1.69 14.72
N SER A 354 0.89 -1.12 13.60
CA SER A 354 1.26 0.26 13.27
C SER A 354 0.30 1.23 13.97
N ALA A 355 0.85 2.14 14.79
CA ALA A 355 0.06 3.17 15.43
C ALA A 355 -0.58 4.10 14.38
N GLY A 356 -1.85 4.45 14.57
CA GLY A 356 -2.58 5.29 13.63
C GLY A 356 -1.99 6.69 13.47
N THR A 357 -1.37 7.21 14.52
CA THR A 357 -0.73 8.53 14.53
C THR A 357 0.38 8.69 13.48
N VAL A 358 1.04 7.60 13.05
CA VAL A 358 2.08 7.67 12.00
C VAL A 358 1.49 7.97 10.62
N PHE A 359 0.18 7.78 10.44
CA PHE A 359 -0.54 8.07 9.19
C PHE A 359 -1.05 9.51 9.12
N GLY A 360 -0.77 10.33 10.14
CA GLY A 360 -1.13 11.75 10.18
C GLY A 360 -2.51 12.02 10.76
N GLN A 361 -3.07 13.16 10.38
CA GLN A 361 -4.38 13.64 10.86
C GLN A 361 -5.48 12.59 10.59
N GLY A 362 -6.35 12.36 11.59
CA GLY A 362 -7.38 11.31 11.54
C GLY A 362 -6.92 9.94 12.01
N GLY A 363 -5.62 9.76 12.36
CA GLY A 363 -5.08 8.47 12.80
C GLY A 363 -5.09 8.24 14.31
N SER A 364 -5.34 9.27 15.15
CA SER A 364 -5.38 9.11 16.61
C SER A 364 -6.52 8.17 17.05
N GLY A 365 -6.20 7.26 17.94
CA GLY A 365 -7.11 6.22 18.43
C GLY A 365 -7.30 5.03 17.48
N PHE A 366 -6.59 5.01 16.34
CA PHE A 366 -6.62 3.92 15.36
C PHE A 366 -5.32 3.10 15.38
N MET A 367 -5.44 1.85 14.89
CA MET A 367 -4.29 0.97 14.66
C MET A 367 -4.44 0.28 13.31
N ARG A 368 -3.32 0.11 12.56
CA ARG A 368 -3.34 -0.68 11.33
C ARG A 368 -2.82 -2.09 11.60
N LEU A 369 -3.67 -3.07 11.31
CA LEU A 369 -3.40 -4.50 11.39
C LEU A 369 -3.09 -5.07 10.00
N ASN A 370 -1.95 -5.72 9.83
CA ASN A 370 -1.63 -6.51 8.64
C ASN A 370 -2.16 -7.94 8.81
N ILE A 371 -3.07 -8.38 7.94
CA ILE A 371 -3.64 -9.73 7.91
C ILE A 371 -3.00 -10.64 6.87
N GLY A 372 -1.92 -10.22 6.22
CA GLY A 372 -1.17 -10.99 5.23
C GLY A 372 -0.27 -12.06 5.89
N ALA A 373 -0.86 -12.95 6.70
CA ALA A 373 -0.23 -14.06 7.40
C ALA A 373 -1.22 -15.23 7.52
N PRO A 374 -0.78 -16.45 7.89
CA PRO A 374 -1.66 -17.57 8.11
C PRO A 374 -2.84 -17.21 9.03
N ARG A 375 -4.06 -17.56 8.61
CA ARG A 375 -5.30 -17.17 9.32
C ARG A 375 -5.28 -17.59 10.79
N ALA A 376 -4.78 -18.79 11.06
CA ALA A 376 -4.67 -19.29 12.43
C ALA A 376 -3.80 -18.36 13.31
N GLU A 377 -2.71 -17.80 12.77
CA GLU A 377 -1.85 -16.87 13.50
C GLU A 377 -2.54 -15.51 13.72
N ILE A 378 -3.30 -15.03 12.74
CA ILE A 378 -4.08 -13.80 12.87
C ILE A 378 -5.17 -13.95 13.93
N LEU A 379 -5.93 -15.06 13.91
CA LEU A 379 -6.97 -15.31 14.89
C LEU A 379 -6.39 -15.52 16.31
N LEU A 380 -5.24 -16.18 16.42
CA LEU A 380 -4.53 -16.29 17.70
C LEU A 380 -4.10 -14.90 18.23
N ALA A 381 -3.65 -14.00 17.35
CA ALA A 381 -3.35 -12.61 17.73
C ALA A 381 -4.60 -11.89 18.25
N MET A 382 -5.75 -12.06 17.60
CA MET A 382 -7.01 -11.47 18.09
C MET A 382 -7.45 -12.05 19.43
N GLN A 383 -7.30 -13.35 19.66
CA GLN A 383 -7.59 -13.98 20.95
C GLN A 383 -6.70 -13.45 22.07
N ARG A 384 -5.41 -13.19 21.80
CA ARG A 384 -4.52 -12.51 22.76
C ARG A 384 -5.01 -11.12 23.11
N LEU A 385 -5.47 -10.35 22.11
CA LEU A 385 -6.06 -9.04 22.31
C LEU A 385 -7.29 -9.10 23.22
N LEU A 386 -8.20 -10.03 22.98
CA LEU A 386 -9.39 -10.25 23.81
C LEU A 386 -9.02 -10.60 25.25
N THR A 387 -8.10 -11.56 25.42
CA THR A 387 -7.65 -11.98 26.76
C THR A 387 -6.98 -10.82 27.53
N ALA A 388 -6.14 -10.03 26.85
CA ALA A 388 -5.51 -8.87 27.44
C ALA A 388 -6.55 -7.81 27.86
N TRP A 389 -7.56 -7.56 27.02
CA TRP A 389 -8.62 -6.62 27.34
C TRP A 389 -9.45 -7.06 28.56
N GLN A 390 -9.84 -8.33 28.60
CA GLN A 390 -10.55 -8.89 29.76
C GLN A 390 -9.71 -8.78 31.04
N GLY A 391 -8.41 -9.09 30.96
CA GLY A 391 -7.48 -8.91 32.06
C GLY A 391 -7.35 -7.46 32.51
N HIS A 392 -7.29 -6.53 31.57
CA HIS A 392 -7.23 -5.09 31.83
C HIS A 392 -8.46 -4.60 32.59
N LEU A 393 -9.67 -5.01 32.20
CA LEU A 393 -10.93 -4.65 32.88
C LEU A 393 -11.04 -5.21 34.30
N LEU A 394 -10.39 -6.35 34.61
CA LEU A 394 -10.36 -6.87 35.97
C LEU A 394 -9.52 -5.99 36.90
N VAL A 395 -8.47 -5.35 36.39
CA VAL A 395 -7.58 -4.46 37.15
C VAL A 395 -8.11 -3.03 37.19
N TYR A 396 -8.69 -2.58 36.07
CA TYR A 396 -9.20 -1.22 35.88
C TYR A 396 -10.66 -1.27 35.38
N PRO A 397 -11.62 -1.57 36.31
CA PRO A 397 -13.03 -1.65 35.94
C PRO A 397 -13.53 -0.30 35.42
N ARG A 398 -14.28 -0.31 34.33
CA ARG A 398 -15.01 0.89 33.87
C ARG A 398 -16.12 1.21 34.88
N ILE A 399 -16.12 2.44 35.38
CA ILE A 399 -17.16 2.95 36.31
C ILE A 399 -18.39 3.31 35.51
#